data_e03d5d7b684359353db651acdf5aab84
#
_entry.id   e03d5d7b684359353db651acdf5aab84
#
_cell.length_a   1.000
_cell.length_b   1.000
_cell.length_c   1.000
_cell.angle_alpha   90.00
_cell.angle_beta   90.00
_cell.angle_gamma   90.00
#
_symmetry.space_group_name_H-M   'P 1'
#
loop_
_entity.id
_entity.type
_entity.pdbx_description
1 polymer ?
#
loop_
_entity_poly.entity_id
_entity_poly.type
_entity_poly.pdbx_seq_one_letter_code
_entity_poly.pdbx_strand_id
1 'polypeptide(L)'
;IYSRRWCSEYESTADLVEQACRNALTAAKISPDDIDLLIVATDTPEYISPSTASVVQYRLGLHHAATFDVNTACAGFVAAMDIAVKFIKADEHYNNVLVVGAYAMSKYLQEKDKKTITLFADGAGAAILQSKSELTKGYRQSKMLTKGEYHDWMGIYGGASKFPVNELTLQNKSHQLHFIKKIPPALNTQIWSEMIKEICEREQIQVTDVQHFFFTQININSIYDTMDALGVDRYRAATIMHEYGYTGSACIPMALDQWMKSNRIGEGEYLIFMGSGGGLAFGASLFKM
;
A
#
# COMPACT_ATOMS: atom_id res chain seq x y z
N ILE A 1 16.91 -9.99 1.03
CA ILE A 1 15.70 -10.75 1.39
C ILE A 1 16.15 -12.12 1.86
N TYR A 2 15.83 -12.47 3.09
CA TYR A 2 16.18 -13.76 3.70
C TYR A 2 15.00 -14.74 3.64
N SER A 3 13.79 -14.24 3.77
CA SER A 3 12.58 -15.04 3.70
C SER A 3 11.44 -14.31 2.97
N ARG A 4 10.48 -15.07 2.49
CA ARG A 4 9.25 -14.59 1.86
C ARG A 4 8.10 -15.50 2.29
N ARG A 5 6.87 -14.98 2.16
CA ARG A 5 5.66 -15.78 2.35
C ARG A 5 4.83 -15.69 1.09
N TRP A 6 4.30 -16.81 0.70
CA TRP A 6 3.39 -16.94 -0.43
C TRP A 6 2.11 -17.60 0.04
N CYS A 7 0.99 -17.17 -0.53
CA CYS A 7 -0.28 -17.86 -0.36
C CYS A 7 -0.13 -19.33 -0.75
N SER A 8 -0.79 -20.19 0.00
CA SER A 8 -1.00 -21.58 -0.41
C SER A 8 -1.86 -21.65 -1.69
N GLU A 9 -2.00 -22.83 -2.25
CA GLU A 9 -2.87 -23.04 -3.43
C GLU A 9 -4.31 -22.57 -3.18
N TYR A 10 -4.81 -22.76 -1.96
CA TYR A 10 -6.20 -22.48 -1.57
C TYR A 10 -6.43 -21.09 -0.99
N GLU A 11 -5.39 -20.36 -0.69
CA GLU A 11 -5.48 -18.97 -0.19
C GLU A 11 -5.52 -17.98 -1.34
N SER A 12 -6.24 -16.90 -1.12
CA SER A 12 -6.46 -15.80 -2.07
C SER A 12 -6.21 -14.44 -1.45
N THR A 13 -6.36 -13.39 -2.23
CA THR A 13 -6.24 -12.01 -1.73
C THR A 13 -7.30 -11.71 -0.66
N ALA A 14 -8.53 -12.20 -0.82
CA ALA A 14 -9.58 -11.96 0.18
C ALA A 14 -9.27 -12.61 1.54
N ASP A 15 -8.60 -13.77 1.57
CA ASP A 15 -8.20 -14.43 2.81
C ASP A 15 -7.16 -13.59 3.57
N LEU A 16 -6.17 -13.04 2.85
CA LEU A 16 -5.17 -12.14 3.43
C LEU A 16 -5.80 -10.86 3.97
N VAL A 17 -6.72 -10.24 3.19
CA VAL A 17 -7.43 -9.03 3.59
C VAL A 17 -8.28 -9.28 4.83
N GLU A 18 -9.06 -10.37 4.85
CA GLU A 18 -9.89 -10.75 5.98
C GLU A 18 -9.08 -10.86 7.26
N GLN A 19 -7.94 -11.57 7.22
CA GLN A 19 -7.09 -11.74 8.39
C GLN A 19 -6.49 -10.41 8.89
N ALA A 20 -6.03 -9.55 7.96
CA ALA A 20 -5.50 -8.23 8.31
C ALA A 20 -6.58 -7.34 8.94
N CYS A 21 -7.80 -7.36 8.40
CA CYS A 21 -8.94 -6.63 8.96
C CYS A 21 -9.31 -7.10 10.36
N ARG A 22 -9.41 -8.42 10.59
CA ARG A 22 -9.70 -8.97 11.93
C ARG A 22 -8.67 -8.54 12.97
N ASN A 23 -7.40 -8.54 12.58
CA ASN A 23 -6.32 -8.07 13.45
C ASN A 23 -6.44 -6.58 13.75
N ALA A 24 -6.75 -5.74 12.75
CA ALA A 24 -6.93 -4.30 12.94
C ALA A 24 -8.14 -3.97 13.82
N LEU A 25 -9.30 -4.62 13.59
CA LEU A 25 -10.50 -4.47 14.43
C LEU A 25 -10.22 -4.85 15.89
N THR A 26 -9.53 -5.97 16.11
CA THR A 26 -9.15 -6.42 17.44
C THR A 26 -8.20 -5.43 18.14
N ALA A 27 -7.17 -4.96 17.42
CA ALA A 27 -6.21 -4.01 17.96
C ALA A 27 -6.84 -2.65 18.31
N ALA A 28 -7.75 -2.18 17.46
CA ALA A 28 -8.48 -0.92 17.67
C ALA A 28 -9.64 -1.05 18.65
N LYS A 29 -10.06 -2.28 19.00
CA LYS A 29 -11.27 -2.57 19.82
C LYS A 29 -12.55 -1.97 19.20
N ILE A 30 -12.68 -2.05 17.89
CA ILE A 30 -13.83 -1.56 17.11
C ILE A 30 -14.66 -2.76 16.66
N SER A 31 -15.99 -2.65 16.79
CA SER A 31 -16.91 -3.66 16.29
C SER A 31 -16.96 -3.63 14.75
N PRO A 32 -17.12 -4.77 14.08
CA PRO A 32 -17.45 -4.81 12.65
C PRO A 32 -18.62 -3.91 12.25
N ASP A 33 -19.64 -3.81 13.08
CA ASP A 33 -20.83 -2.98 12.83
C ASP A 33 -20.56 -1.46 12.90
N ASP A 34 -19.44 -1.05 13.49
CA ASP A 34 -19.05 0.36 13.57
C ASP A 34 -18.22 0.84 12.37
N ILE A 35 -17.93 -0.03 11.39
CA ILE A 35 -17.19 0.33 10.19
C ILE A 35 -18.15 0.86 9.13
N ASP A 36 -17.87 2.08 8.66
CA ASP A 36 -18.71 2.79 7.68
C ASP A 36 -18.21 2.57 6.23
N LEU A 37 -16.91 2.29 6.06
CA LEU A 37 -16.29 2.10 4.76
C LEU A 37 -15.11 1.14 4.84
N LEU A 38 -15.03 0.20 3.89
CA LEU A 38 -13.87 -0.66 3.64
C LEU A 38 -13.27 -0.33 2.27
N ILE A 39 -12.00 0.07 2.25
CA ILE A 39 -11.22 0.31 1.04
C ILE A 39 -10.08 -0.71 0.96
N VAL A 40 -10.08 -1.54 -0.08
CA VAL A 40 -8.99 -2.48 -0.34
C VAL A 40 -8.12 -1.98 -1.47
N ALA A 41 -6.84 -1.75 -1.19
CA ALA A 41 -5.83 -1.38 -2.18
C ALA A 41 -5.09 -2.63 -2.64
N THR A 42 -5.30 -3.02 -3.89
CA THR A 42 -4.66 -4.20 -4.48
C THR A 42 -4.61 -4.11 -6.01
N ASP A 43 -3.58 -4.68 -6.62
CA ASP A 43 -3.46 -4.98 -8.05
C ASP A 43 -3.51 -6.49 -8.33
N THR A 44 -3.80 -7.28 -7.30
CA THR A 44 -4.08 -8.71 -7.37
C THR A 44 -5.45 -9.02 -6.75
N PRO A 45 -6.55 -8.48 -7.31
CA PRO A 45 -7.88 -8.61 -6.71
C PRO A 45 -8.35 -10.07 -6.67
N GLU A 46 -9.33 -10.36 -5.80
CA GLU A 46 -9.97 -11.68 -5.71
C GLU A 46 -10.57 -12.09 -7.06
N TYR A 47 -11.30 -11.17 -7.67
CA TYR A 47 -11.92 -11.28 -8.98
C TYR A 47 -11.76 -9.96 -9.75
N ILE A 48 -11.92 -9.99 -11.08
CA ILE A 48 -12.11 -8.75 -11.86
C ILE A 48 -13.39 -8.04 -11.40
N SER A 49 -14.44 -8.80 -11.08
CA SER A 49 -15.72 -8.37 -10.54
C SER A 49 -16.40 -9.58 -9.85
N PRO A 50 -16.94 -9.43 -8.64
CA PRO A 50 -17.05 -8.23 -7.79
C PRO A 50 -15.70 -7.78 -7.19
N SER A 51 -15.72 -6.64 -6.46
CA SER A 51 -14.53 -6.15 -5.74
C SER A 51 -14.11 -7.09 -4.60
N THR A 52 -12.82 -7.13 -4.31
CA THR A 52 -12.28 -7.86 -3.14
C THR A 52 -12.91 -7.35 -1.84
N ALA A 53 -13.08 -6.02 -1.74
CA ALA A 53 -13.68 -5.38 -0.58
C ALA A 53 -15.11 -5.89 -0.30
N SER A 54 -15.95 -6.14 -1.34
CA SER A 54 -17.30 -6.66 -1.12
C SER A 54 -17.32 -8.10 -0.63
N VAL A 55 -16.38 -8.93 -1.08
CA VAL A 55 -16.22 -10.31 -0.57
C VAL A 55 -15.86 -10.29 0.92
N VAL A 56 -14.90 -9.45 1.29
CA VAL A 56 -14.40 -9.34 2.67
C VAL A 56 -15.45 -8.69 3.58
N GLN A 57 -16.19 -7.69 3.10
CA GLN A 57 -17.31 -7.07 3.81
C GLN A 57 -18.30 -8.13 4.32
N TYR A 58 -18.71 -9.04 3.43
CA TYR A 58 -19.62 -10.13 3.78
C TYR A 58 -18.99 -11.09 4.81
N ARG A 59 -17.74 -11.49 4.61
CA ARG A 59 -17.04 -12.45 5.49
C ARG A 59 -16.80 -11.90 6.90
N LEU A 60 -16.61 -10.59 7.02
CA LEU A 60 -16.40 -9.90 8.30
C LEU A 60 -17.68 -9.47 8.99
N GLY A 61 -18.83 -9.51 8.30
CA GLY A 61 -20.09 -9.00 8.81
C GLY A 61 -20.11 -7.48 8.97
N LEU A 62 -19.47 -6.74 8.06
CA LEU A 62 -19.49 -5.26 8.08
C LEU A 62 -20.81 -4.76 7.47
N HIS A 63 -21.92 -4.97 8.15
CA HIS A 63 -23.27 -4.82 7.59
C HIS A 63 -23.61 -3.40 7.11
N HIS A 64 -22.97 -2.38 7.67
CA HIS A 64 -23.22 -0.97 7.36
C HIS A 64 -22.16 -0.35 6.44
N ALA A 65 -21.05 -1.07 6.16
CA ALA A 65 -19.94 -0.51 5.40
C ALA A 65 -20.21 -0.46 3.89
N ALA A 66 -19.98 0.69 3.28
CA ALA A 66 -19.73 0.79 1.85
C ALA A 66 -18.38 0.16 1.49
N THR A 67 -18.19 -0.29 0.22
CA THR A 67 -16.95 -0.98 -0.17
C THR A 67 -16.53 -0.68 -1.59
N PHE A 68 -15.23 -0.59 -1.83
CA PHE A 68 -14.62 -0.61 -3.16
C PHE A 68 -13.14 -0.93 -3.10
N ASP A 69 -12.61 -1.40 -4.25
CA ASP A 69 -11.18 -1.60 -4.43
C ASP A 69 -10.53 -0.38 -5.10
N VAL A 70 -9.26 -0.12 -4.77
CA VAL A 70 -8.41 0.90 -5.40
C VAL A 70 -7.18 0.23 -6.00
N ASN A 71 -6.87 0.54 -7.25
CA ASN A 71 -5.66 0.05 -7.90
C ASN A 71 -4.77 1.23 -8.34
N THR A 72 -3.74 1.49 -7.58
CA THR A 72 -2.55 2.28 -7.94
C THR A 72 -1.30 1.44 -7.70
N ALA A 73 -1.40 0.14 -7.94
CA ALA A 73 -0.39 -0.86 -7.67
C ALA A 73 0.20 -0.70 -6.25
N CYS A 74 1.50 -0.72 -6.10
CA CYS A 74 2.18 -0.67 -4.80
C CYS A 74 2.03 0.68 -4.04
N ALA A 75 1.55 1.75 -4.69
CA ALA A 75 1.15 3.00 -4.04
C ALA A 75 -0.27 2.93 -3.45
N GLY A 76 -0.97 1.81 -3.64
CA GLY A 76 -2.40 1.64 -3.37
C GLY A 76 -2.80 1.96 -1.94
N PHE A 77 -2.04 1.51 -0.95
CA PHE A 77 -2.36 1.78 0.45
C PHE A 77 -2.34 3.29 0.77
N VAL A 78 -1.35 4.03 0.26
CA VAL A 78 -1.26 5.49 0.48
C VAL A 78 -2.41 6.21 -0.23
N ALA A 79 -2.76 5.78 -1.45
CA ALA A 79 -3.92 6.29 -2.18
C ALA A 79 -5.23 6.02 -1.44
N ALA A 80 -5.41 4.81 -0.92
CA ALA A 80 -6.60 4.43 -0.15
C ALA A 80 -6.72 5.20 1.16
N MET A 81 -5.60 5.44 1.88
CA MET A 81 -5.59 6.32 3.05
C MET A 81 -5.99 7.76 2.69
N ASP A 82 -5.48 8.30 1.59
CA ASP A 82 -5.83 9.64 1.12
C ASP A 82 -7.32 9.77 0.78
N ILE A 83 -7.88 8.75 0.13
CA ILE A 83 -9.32 8.65 -0.16
C ILE A 83 -10.12 8.58 1.14
N ALA A 84 -9.75 7.70 2.07
CA ALA A 84 -10.43 7.52 3.35
C ALA A 84 -10.50 8.83 4.16
N VAL A 85 -9.38 9.56 4.22
CA VAL A 85 -9.33 10.87 4.88
C VAL A 85 -10.29 11.87 4.23
N LYS A 86 -10.39 11.86 2.90
CA LYS A 86 -11.31 12.76 2.19
C LYS A 86 -12.78 12.41 2.44
N PHE A 87 -13.12 11.12 2.54
CA PHE A 87 -14.47 10.70 2.96
C PHE A 87 -14.77 11.20 4.37
N ILE A 88 -13.90 10.93 5.34
CA ILE A 88 -14.07 11.37 6.74
C ILE A 88 -14.23 12.91 6.85
N LYS A 89 -13.45 13.66 6.05
CA LYS A 89 -13.49 15.14 6.10
C LYS A 89 -14.69 15.74 5.38
N ALA A 90 -15.22 15.06 4.36
CA ALA A 90 -16.28 15.59 3.50
C ALA A 90 -17.69 15.21 3.99
N ASP A 91 -17.83 14.13 4.73
CA ASP A 91 -19.13 13.59 5.13
C ASP A 91 -19.06 13.00 6.54
N GLU A 92 -19.87 13.56 7.44
CA GLU A 92 -19.94 13.19 8.86
C GLU A 92 -20.45 11.77 9.13
N HIS A 93 -21.04 11.10 8.14
CA HIS A 93 -21.45 9.70 8.24
C HIS A 93 -20.29 8.71 8.22
N TYR A 94 -19.10 9.12 7.74
CA TYR A 94 -17.92 8.27 7.72
C TYR A 94 -17.00 8.54 8.92
N ASN A 95 -17.18 7.75 9.98
CA ASN A 95 -16.43 7.90 11.23
C ASN A 95 -15.30 6.90 11.39
N ASN A 96 -15.50 5.67 10.91
CA ASN A 96 -14.49 4.60 10.97
C ASN A 96 -14.30 4.00 9.57
N VAL A 97 -13.15 4.25 8.98
CA VAL A 97 -12.80 3.74 7.66
C VAL A 97 -11.67 2.74 7.78
N LEU A 98 -11.94 1.50 7.36
CA LEU A 98 -10.97 0.41 7.33
C LEU A 98 -10.24 0.43 5.99
N VAL A 99 -8.93 0.64 6.02
CA VAL A 99 -8.07 0.72 4.84
C VAL A 99 -7.09 -0.45 4.84
N VAL A 100 -7.03 -1.18 3.73
CA VAL A 100 -6.18 -2.37 3.61
C VAL A 100 -5.31 -2.28 2.38
N GLY A 101 -4.03 -2.58 2.52
CA GLY A 101 -3.15 -2.90 1.40
C GLY A 101 -2.96 -4.42 1.33
N ALA A 102 -3.22 -5.03 0.19
CA ALA A 102 -3.12 -6.48 0.02
C ALA A 102 -2.45 -6.86 -1.31
N TYR A 103 -1.75 -8.00 -1.28
CA TYR A 103 -0.96 -8.46 -2.41
C TYR A 103 -0.82 -9.98 -2.39
N ALA A 104 -1.27 -10.64 -3.45
CA ALA A 104 -1.10 -12.07 -3.69
C ALA A 104 -0.37 -12.31 -5.02
N MET A 105 0.76 -11.63 -5.20
CA MET A 105 1.53 -11.62 -6.45
C MET A 105 2.14 -12.97 -6.78
N SER A 106 2.35 -13.86 -5.80
CA SER A 106 2.86 -15.22 -6.05
C SER A 106 2.02 -15.98 -7.07
N LYS A 107 0.71 -15.71 -7.15
CA LYS A 107 -0.23 -16.27 -8.12
C LYS A 107 0.05 -15.87 -9.57
N TYR A 108 0.82 -14.80 -9.78
CA TYR A 108 1.11 -14.21 -11.09
C TYR A 108 2.58 -14.28 -11.49
N LEU A 109 3.44 -14.88 -10.66
CA LEU A 109 4.87 -14.96 -10.95
C LEU A 109 5.19 -16.04 -11.98
N GLN A 110 6.23 -15.82 -12.74
CA GLN A 110 6.81 -16.82 -13.64
C GLN A 110 7.89 -17.59 -12.88
N GLU A 111 7.74 -18.91 -12.74
CA GLU A 111 8.67 -19.78 -12.00
C GLU A 111 10.13 -19.67 -12.46
N LYS A 112 10.34 -19.40 -13.77
CA LYS A 112 11.69 -19.30 -14.37
C LYS A 112 12.26 -17.88 -14.36
N ASP A 113 11.45 -16.86 -14.00
CA ASP A 113 11.94 -15.48 -13.94
C ASP A 113 12.55 -15.19 -12.55
N LYS A 114 13.86 -15.35 -12.47
CA LYS A 114 14.64 -15.11 -11.25
C LYS A 114 14.52 -13.66 -10.74
N LYS A 115 14.21 -12.68 -11.61
CA LYS A 115 14.10 -11.27 -11.19
C LYS A 115 12.85 -11.03 -10.33
N THR A 116 11.75 -11.70 -10.66
CA THR A 116 10.49 -11.54 -9.95
C THR A 116 10.34 -12.56 -8.82
N ILE A 117 10.61 -13.84 -9.08
CA ILE A 117 10.38 -14.90 -8.11
C ILE A 117 11.23 -14.80 -6.83
N THR A 118 12.42 -14.16 -6.91
CA THR A 118 13.27 -13.94 -5.73
C THR A 118 12.93 -12.68 -4.94
N LEU A 119 12.07 -11.80 -5.48
CA LEU A 119 11.76 -10.50 -4.91
C LEU A 119 10.36 -10.45 -4.28
N PHE A 120 9.34 -10.89 -5.04
CA PHE A 120 7.94 -10.73 -4.66
C PHE A 120 7.48 -11.74 -3.62
N ALA A 121 6.57 -11.30 -2.77
CA ALA A 121 5.93 -12.06 -1.72
C ALA A 121 4.48 -11.60 -1.55
N ASP A 122 3.70 -12.34 -0.77
CA ASP A 122 2.31 -12.05 -0.48
C ASP A 122 2.13 -11.53 0.94
N GLY A 123 1.07 -10.77 1.13
CA GLY A 123 0.73 -10.24 2.45
C GLY A 123 -0.42 -9.25 2.41
N ALA A 124 -0.90 -8.88 3.59
CA ALA A 124 -1.84 -7.79 3.79
C ALA A 124 -1.53 -7.04 5.09
N GLY A 125 -1.87 -5.77 5.11
CA GLY A 125 -1.84 -4.95 6.31
C GLY A 125 -3.00 -3.97 6.29
N ALA A 126 -3.59 -3.70 7.46
CA ALA A 126 -4.78 -2.88 7.60
C ALA A 126 -4.58 -1.78 8.64
N ALA A 127 -5.26 -0.66 8.45
CA ALA A 127 -5.37 0.43 9.41
C ALA A 127 -6.81 0.94 9.47
N ILE A 128 -7.23 1.40 10.65
CA ILE A 128 -8.53 2.07 10.81
C ILE A 128 -8.27 3.56 11.01
N LEU A 129 -8.84 4.36 10.11
CA LEU A 129 -8.88 5.81 10.24
C LEU A 129 -10.18 6.22 10.90
N GLN A 130 -10.06 7.00 11.97
CA GLN A 130 -11.22 7.47 12.73
C GLN A 130 -11.40 8.98 12.61
N SER A 131 -12.66 9.41 12.51
CA SER A 131 -13.02 10.81 12.72
C SER A 131 -12.81 11.17 14.19
N LYS A 132 -12.08 12.25 14.45
CA LYS A 132 -11.85 12.81 15.77
C LYS A 132 -11.99 14.33 15.72
N SER A 133 -12.52 14.92 16.77
CA SER A 133 -12.61 16.38 16.91
C SER A 133 -11.28 17.06 17.23
N GLU A 134 -10.24 16.29 17.61
CA GLU A 134 -8.92 16.80 17.93
C GLU A 134 -8.16 17.19 16.65
N LEU A 135 -7.85 18.47 16.49
CA LEU A 135 -7.19 19.02 15.29
C LEU A 135 -5.66 18.92 15.31
N THR A 136 -5.08 18.55 16.45
CA THR A 136 -3.63 18.54 16.64
C THR A 136 -2.96 17.24 16.19
N LYS A 137 -3.74 16.18 16.01
CA LYS A 137 -3.29 14.82 15.62
C LYS A 137 -3.95 14.35 14.32
N GLY A 138 -3.48 13.23 13.81
CA GLY A 138 -4.00 12.57 12.62
C GLY A 138 -3.42 13.11 11.32
N TYR A 139 -4.22 13.08 10.26
CA TYR A 139 -3.82 13.49 8.92
C TYR A 139 -3.46 14.98 8.84
N ARG A 140 -2.35 15.27 8.17
CA ARG A 140 -1.86 16.64 7.94
C ARG A 140 -1.91 17.01 6.46
N GLN A 141 -1.16 16.35 5.62
CA GLN A 141 -0.99 16.66 4.19
C GLN A 141 -0.95 15.38 3.34
N SER A 142 -1.29 15.49 2.06
CA SER A 142 -1.02 14.46 1.07
C SER A 142 -0.75 15.03 -0.30
N LYS A 143 -0.12 14.21 -1.14
CA LYS A 143 0.08 14.47 -2.57
C LYS A 143 0.04 13.16 -3.35
N MET A 144 -0.68 13.18 -4.47
CA MET A 144 -0.68 12.11 -5.46
C MET A 144 -0.08 12.60 -6.77
N LEU A 145 0.62 11.72 -7.50
CA LEU A 145 1.21 12.00 -8.81
C LEU A 145 1.17 10.74 -9.66
N THR A 146 0.88 10.88 -10.94
CA THR A 146 0.97 9.77 -11.91
C THR A 146 1.83 10.18 -13.11
N LYS A 147 2.72 9.28 -13.52
CA LYS A 147 3.52 9.34 -14.73
C LYS A 147 3.09 8.23 -15.68
N GLY A 148 2.01 8.46 -16.41
CA GLY A 148 1.35 7.49 -17.28
C GLY A 148 2.20 6.99 -18.45
N GLU A 149 3.27 7.72 -18.81
CA GLU A 149 4.23 7.31 -19.83
C GLU A 149 4.98 5.98 -19.50
N TYR A 150 4.89 5.51 -18.26
CA TYR A 150 5.48 4.25 -17.82
C TYR A 150 4.49 3.07 -17.73
N HIS A 151 3.24 3.24 -18.21
CA HIS A 151 2.17 2.24 -18.04
C HIS A 151 2.48 0.85 -18.64
N ASP A 152 3.35 0.78 -19.65
CA ASP A 152 3.74 -0.43 -20.35
C ASP A 152 5.09 -1.02 -19.90
N TRP A 153 5.68 -0.52 -18.79
CA TRP A 153 7.02 -0.93 -18.37
C TRP A 153 7.01 -2.13 -17.42
N MET A 154 5.98 -2.26 -16.59
CA MET A 154 5.79 -3.37 -15.66
C MET A 154 4.31 -3.58 -15.41
N GLY A 155 3.82 -4.81 -15.48
CA GLY A 155 2.41 -5.11 -15.20
C GLY A 155 2.00 -6.52 -15.57
N ILE A 156 0.72 -6.82 -15.32
CA ILE A 156 0.00 -8.02 -15.74
C ILE A 156 -0.97 -7.57 -16.83
N TYR A 157 -0.71 -7.93 -18.07
CA TYR A 157 -1.39 -7.32 -19.23
C TYR A 157 -2.52 -8.19 -19.81
N GLY A 158 -2.57 -9.49 -19.48
CA GLY A 158 -3.59 -10.43 -19.95
C GLY A 158 -4.66 -10.70 -18.90
N GLY A 159 -5.85 -11.07 -19.36
CA GLY A 159 -6.98 -11.42 -18.51
C GLY A 159 -7.98 -10.28 -18.27
N ALA A 160 -7.68 -9.06 -18.73
CA ALA A 160 -8.56 -7.90 -18.65
C ALA A 160 -9.12 -7.52 -20.05
N SER A 161 -9.84 -6.39 -20.13
CA SER A 161 -10.60 -6.00 -21.32
C SER A 161 -9.77 -5.80 -22.60
N LYS A 162 -8.51 -5.35 -22.45
CA LYS A 162 -7.62 -5.16 -23.61
C LYS A 162 -7.18 -6.49 -24.23
N PHE A 163 -6.85 -7.45 -23.39
CA PHE A 163 -6.43 -8.79 -23.80
C PHE A 163 -7.18 -9.84 -22.94
N PRO A 164 -8.44 -10.16 -23.31
CA PRO A 164 -9.20 -11.19 -22.61
C PRO A 164 -8.50 -12.55 -22.65
N VAL A 165 -8.80 -13.42 -21.69
CA VAL A 165 -8.23 -14.77 -21.63
C VAL A 165 -8.56 -15.55 -22.91
N ASN A 166 -7.52 -16.05 -23.59
CA ASN A 166 -7.60 -16.92 -24.74
C ASN A 166 -6.30 -17.74 -24.87
N GLU A 167 -6.22 -18.64 -25.82
CA GLU A 167 -5.03 -19.49 -26.00
C GLU A 167 -3.74 -18.67 -26.20
N LEU A 168 -3.79 -17.56 -26.93
CA LEU A 168 -2.64 -16.71 -27.17
C LEU A 168 -2.17 -16.03 -25.89
N THR A 169 -3.08 -15.52 -25.04
CA THR A 169 -2.72 -14.89 -23.77
C THR A 169 -2.12 -15.89 -22.78
N LEU A 170 -2.54 -17.14 -22.84
CA LEU A 170 -1.95 -18.23 -22.05
C LEU A 170 -0.58 -18.64 -22.58
N GLN A 171 -0.43 -18.83 -23.89
CA GLN A 171 0.85 -19.18 -24.52
C GLN A 171 1.93 -18.10 -24.27
N ASN A 172 1.56 -16.82 -24.40
CA ASN A 172 2.46 -15.69 -24.17
C ASN A 172 2.63 -15.35 -22.69
N LYS A 173 1.93 -16.05 -21.79
CA LYS A 173 1.96 -15.81 -20.33
C LYS A 173 1.61 -14.37 -19.94
N SER A 174 0.82 -13.67 -20.77
CA SER A 174 0.46 -12.27 -20.52
C SER A 174 -0.40 -12.06 -19.28
N HIS A 175 -0.99 -13.14 -18.72
CA HIS A 175 -1.67 -13.20 -17.44
C HIS A 175 -0.69 -13.25 -16.23
N GLN A 176 0.60 -13.28 -16.47
CA GLN A 176 1.65 -13.25 -15.44
C GLN A 176 2.34 -11.88 -15.40
N LEU A 177 3.10 -11.62 -14.34
CA LEU A 177 3.85 -10.36 -14.18
C LEU A 177 5.01 -10.28 -15.19
N HIS A 178 5.10 -9.15 -15.87
CA HIS A 178 6.17 -8.82 -16.80
C HIS A 178 6.90 -7.55 -16.41
N PHE A 179 8.24 -7.60 -16.41
CA PHE A 179 9.12 -6.45 -16.41
C PHE A 179 9.62 -6.22 -17.85
N ILE A 180 8.98 -5.33 -18.58
CA ILE A 180 9.27 -5.07 -20.00
C ILE A 180 10.45 -4.11 -20.14
N LYS A 181 10.48 -3.05 -19.34
CA LYS A 181 11.55 -2.05 -19.33
C LYS A 181 12.03 -1.79 -17.90
N LYS A 182 13.29 -1.41 -17.76
CA LYS A 182 13.87 -1.06 -16.46
C LYS A 182 13.52 0.39 -16.12
N ILE A 183 12.87 0.59 -14.97
CA ILE A 183 12.61 1.93 -14.42
C ILE A 183 13.95 2.58 -14.07
N PRO A 184 14.18 3.86 -14.42
CA PRO A 184 15.42 4.56 -14.08
C PRO A 184 15.70 4.51 -12.57
N PRO A 185 16.89 4.09 -12.14
CA PRO A 185 17.19 3.87 -10.71
C PRO A 185 16.98 5.10 -9.83
N ALA A 186 17.30 6.29 -10.36
CA ALA A 186 17.17 7.56 -9.63
C ALA A 186 15.74 8.11 -9.56
N LEU A 187 14.80 7.56 -10.35
CA LEU A 187 13.47 8.15 -10.48
C LEU A 187 12.70 8.16 -9.15
N ASN A 188 12.74 7.05 -8.40
CA ASN A 188 12.10 7.00 -7.10
C ASN A 188 12.74 8.00 -6.13
N THR A 189 14.04 8.00 -6.00
CA THR A 189 14.77 8.92 -5.11
C THR A 189 14.42 10.37 -5.40
N GLN A 190 14.40 10.77 -6.68
CA GLN A 190 14.05 12.12 -7.09
C GLN A 190 12.60 12.46 -6.69
N ILE A 191 11.61 11.67 -7.16
CA ILE A 191 10.18 11.96 -6.96
C ILE A 191 9.81 11.87 -5.48
N TRP A 192 10.32 10.86 -4.76
CA TRP A 192 10.04 10.70 -3.33
C TRP A 192 10.55 11.90 -2.54
N SER A 193 11.79 12.33 -2.80
CA SER A 193 12.37 13.49 -2.11
C SER A 193 11.61 14.78 -2.41
N GLU A 194 11.23 15.02 -3.67
CA GLU A 194 10.45 16.19 -4.08
C GLU A 194 9.07 16.22 -3.40
N MET A 195 8.34 15.10 -3.43
CA MET A 195 7.01 14.99 -2.83
C MET A 195 7.05 15.15 -1.31
N ILE A 196 8.03 14.54 -0.63
CA ILE A 196 8.20 14.64 0.82
C ILE A 196 8.50 16.09 1.22
N LYS A 197 9.43 16.75 0.53
CA LYS A 197 9.73 18.16 0.79
C LYS A 197 8.51 19.05 0.62
N GLU A 198 7.74 18.85 -0.45
CA GLU A 198 6.53 19.64 -0.73
C GLU A 198 5.46 19.47 0.35
N ILE A 199 5.16 18.23 0.82
CA ILE A 199 4.16 18.05 1.88
C ILE A 199 4.63 18.58 3.24
N CYS A 200 5.92 18.53 3.55
CA CYS A 200 6.49 19.18 4.75
C CYS A 200 6.41 20.70 4.67
N GLU A 201 6.72 21.28 3.50
CA GLU A 201 6.58 22.73 3.27
C GLU A 201 5.14 23.22 3.44
N ARG A 202 4.16 22.49 2.88
CA ARG A 202 2.73 22.78 3.06
C ARG A 202 2.28 22.71 4.52
N GLU A 203 2.88 21.83 5.31
CA GLU A 203 2.62 21.70 6.76
C GLU A 203 3.43 22.71 7.58
N GLN A 204 4.35 23.45 6.97
CA GLN A 204 5.26 24.41 7.62
C GLN A 204 6.21 23.76 8.63
N ILE A 205 6.70 22.55 8.32
CA ILE A 205 7.70 21.83 9.09
C ILE A 205 8.95 21.54 8.24
N GLN A 206 10.07 21.27 8.90
CA GLN A 206 11.26 20.76 8.22
C GLN A 206 11.15 19.25 8.04
N VAL A 207 11.79 18.70 7.00
CA VAL A 207 11.83 17.23 6.82
C VAL A 207 12.51 16.53 8.02
N THR A 208 13.44 17.22 8.68
CA THR A 208 14.12 16.74 9.88
C THR A 208 13.20 16.60 11.11
N ASP A 209 12.04 17.27 11.09
CA ASP A 209 11.02 17.16 12.13
C ASP A 209 10.18 15.87 12.01
N VAL A 210 10.38 15.09 10.93
CA VAL A 210 9.68 13.81 10.72
C VAL A 210 10.50 12.67 11.35
N GLN A 211 9.88 11.93 12.25
CA GLN A 211 10.53 10.84 12.98
C GLN A 211 10.48 9.52 12.22
N HIS A 212 9.42 9.25 11.42
CA HIS A 212 9.20 7.94 10.83
C HIS A 212 8.82 8.01 9.37
N PHE A 213 9.48 7.18 8.54
CA PHE A 213 9.26 7.10 7.11
C PHE A 213 8.91 5.67 6.70
N PHE A 214 7.81 5.50 5.98
CA PHE A 214 7.32 4.23 5.47
C PHE A 214 7.26 4.29 3.93
N PHE A 215 8.19 3.61 3.29
CA PHE A 215 8.32 3.60 1.84
C PHE A 215 7.81 2.32 1.22
N THR A 216 7.52 2.36 -0.10
CA THR A 216 7.45 1.14 -0.93
C THR A 216 8.77 0.38 -0.84
N GLN A 217 8.71 -0.94 -0.56
CA GLN A 217 9.85 -1.76 -0.16
C GLN A 217 10.45 -2.60 -1.30
N ILE A 218 10.43 -2.10 -2.54
CA ILE A 218 10.96 -2.85 -3.69
C ILE A 218 12.49 -2.84 -3.79
N ASN A 219 13.13 -1.76 -3.33
CA ASN A 219 14.57 -1.56 -3.40
C ASN A 219 15.07 -0.77 -2.21
N ILE A 220 15.88 -1.41 -1.37
CA ILE A 220 16.44 -0.79 -0.16
C ILE A 220 17.34 0.42 -0.50
N ASN A 221 18.07 0.38 -1.63
CA ASN A 221 18.93 1.49 -2.04
C ASN A 221 18.10 2.74 -2.36
N SER A 222 16.95 2.61 -3.02
CA SER A 222 16.05 3.76 -3.27
C SER A 222 15.57 4.40 -1.97
N ILE A 223 15.32 3.59 -0.92
CA ILE A 223 14.98 4.12 0.41
C ILE A 223 16.16 4.90 0.99
N TYR A 224 17.34 4.30 1.04
CA TYR A 224 18.52 4.91 1.63
C TYR A 224 18.99 6.15 0.87
N ASP A 225 19.00 6.10 -0.47
CA ASP A 225 19.35 7.25 -1.31
C ASP A 225 18.35 8.41 -1.11
N THR A 226 17.07 8.10 -0.86
CA THR A 226 16.07 9.12 -0.53
C THR A 226 16.31 9.73 0.84
N MET A 227 16.59 8.91 1.86
CA MET A 227 16.89 9.42 3.21
C MET A 227 18.13 10.33 3.20
N ASP A 228 19.18 9.92 2.47
CA ASP A 228 20.40 10.74 2.30
C ASP A 228 20.10 12.05 1.57
N ALA A 229 19.31 12.03 0.48
CA ALA A 229 18.91 13.22 -0.27
C ALA A 229 18.02 14.20 0.55
N LEU A 230 17.34 13.68 1.57
CA LEU A 230 16.55 14.45 2.53
C LEU A 230 17.38 14.95 3.72
N GLY A 231 18.60 14.48 3.90
CA GLY A 231 19.45 14.81 5.04
C GLY A 231 18.96 14.21 6.37
N VAL A 232 18.29 13.05 6.33
CA VAL A 232 17.71 12.40 7.51
C VAL A 232 18.32 11.01 7.71
N ASP A 233 18.43 10.62 8.97
CA ASP A 233 19.00 9.32 9.34
C ASP A 233 18.19 8.17 8.77
N ARG A 234 18.88 7.22 8.14
CA ARG A 234 18.29 6.01 7.56
C ARG A 234 17.52 5.15 8.58
N TYR A 235 17.86 5.23 9.87
CA TYR A 235 17.14 4.52 10.95
C TYR A 235 15.70 4.99 11.16
N ARG A 236 15.33 6.14 10.62
CA ARG A 236 13.95 6.63 10.61
C ARG A 236 13.09 5.96 9.54
N ALA A 237 13.68 5.25 8.58
CA ALA A 237 12.95 4.50 7.56
C ALA A 237 12.67 3.06 8.02
N ALA A 238 11.38 2.70 8.10
CA ALA A 238 10.96 1.35 8.41
C ALA A 238 11.28 0.39 7.25
N THR A 239 12.01 -0.68 7.53
CA THR A 239 12.36 -1.69 6.52
C THR A 239 12.03 -3.09 7.03
N ILE A 240 11.19 -3.83 6.26
CA ILE A 240 10.77 -5.20 6.58
C ILE A 240 11.03 -6.19 5.44
N MET A 241 11.49 -5.69 4.29
CA MET A 241 11.67 -6.50 3.09
C MET A 241 12.68 -7.64 3.24
N HIS A 242 13.59 -7.55 4.19
CA HIS A 242 14.57 -8.60 4.46
C HIS A 242 13.91 -9.87 5.02
N GLU A 243 12.80 -9.76 5.76
CA GLU A 243 12.05 -10.87 6.35
C GLU A 243 10.80 -11.26 5.56
N TYR A 244 10.14 -10.29 4.92
CA TYR A 244 8.84 -10.51 4.28
C TYR A 244 8.90 -10.50 2.76
N GLY A 245 10.02 -10.06 2.16
CA GLY A 245 10.10 -9.82 0.72
C GLY A 245 9.34 -8.56 0.33
N TYR A 246 9.06 -8.43 -0.97
CA TYR A 246 8.30 -7.30 -1.49
C TYR A 246 6.82 -7.66 -1.64
N THR A 247 5.98 -7.08 -0.81
CA THR A 247 4.55 -7.36 -0.70
C THR A 247 3.67 -6.25 -1.31
N GLY A 248 4.15 -5.55 -2.35
CA GLY A 248 3.38 -4.56 -3.11
C GLY A 248 2.66 -3.53 -2.25
N SER A 249 1.34 -3.38 -2.42
CA SER A 249 0.50 -2.46 -1.65
C SER A 249 0.44 -2.78 -0.15
N ALA A 250 0.76 -4.01 0.27
CA ALA A 250 0.79 -4.41 1.67
C ALA A 250 2.08 -3.97 2.41
N CYS A 251 3.17 -3.65 1.70
CA CYS A 251 4.46 -3.43 2.33
C CYS A 251 4.49 -2.25 3.32
N ILE A 252 3.77 -1.18 3.01
CA ILE A 252 3.69 0.01 3.89
C ILE A 252 2.89 -0.28 5.16
N PRO A 253 1.64 -0.79 5.11
CA PRO A 253 0.90 -1.09 6.34
C PRO A 253 1.53 -2.23 7.15
N MET A 254 2.18 -3.21 6.54
CA MET A 254 2.95 -4.23 7.27
C MET A 254 4.16 -3.62 7.99
N ALA A 255 4.87 -2.68 7.36
CA ALA A 255 5.97 -1.96 8.00
C ALA A 255 5.48 -1.10 9.17
N LEU A 256 4.33 -0.44 9.02
CA LEU A 256 3.69 0.32 10.10
C LEU A 256 3.36 -0.59 11.30
N ASP A 257 2.71 -1.73 11.07
CA ASP A 257 2.36 -2.69 12.11
C ASP A 257 3.58 -3.18 12.89
N GLN A 258 4.67 -3.55 12.20
CA GLN A 258 5.93 -3.96 12.85
C GLN A 258 6.56 -2.81 13.66
N TRP A 259 6.50 -1.59 13.15
CA TRP A 259 7.03 -0.42 13.84
C TRP A 259 6.24 -0.08 15.10
N MET A 260 4.92 -0.16 15.03
CA MET A 260 4.03 0.05 16.18
C MET A 260 4.22 -1.03 17.25
N LYS A 261 4.33 -2.30 16.87
CA LYS A 261 4.60 -3.42 17.80
C LYS A 261 5.93 -3.28 18.52
N SER A 262 6.90 -2.61 17.94
CA SER A 262 8.20 -2.32 18.57
C SER A 262 8.19 -1.06 19.47
N ASN A 263 7.02 -0.43 19.68
CA ASN A 263 6.84 0.81 20.46
C ASN A 263 7.77 1.96 20.03
N ARG A 264 8.02 2.06 18.71
CA ARG A 264 8.93 3.09 18.17
C ARG A 264 8.25 4.42 17.88
N ILE A 265 6.92 4.46 17.84
CA ILE A 265 6.15 5.66 17.50
C ILE A 265 5.61 6.28 18.79
N GLY A 266 6.02 7.53 19.07
CA GLY A 266 5.59 8.33 20.21
C GLY A 266 4.47 9.31 19.87
N GLU A 267 3.83 9.85 20.90
CA GLU A 267 2.82 10.90 20.75
C GLU A 267 3.43 12.20 20.22
N GLY A 268 2.74 12.86 19.30
CA GLY A 268 3.17 14.11 18.68
C GLY A 268 4.19 13.95 17.54
N GLU A 269 4.66 12.72 17.26
CA GLU A 269 5.63 12.44 16.20
C GLU A 269 4.98 12.46 14.81
N TYR A 270 5.74 12.89 13.81
CA TYR A 270 5.33 12.90 12.42
C TYR A 270 5.72 11.62 11.69
N LEU A 271 4.78 11.09 10.90
CA LEU A 271 4.93 9.90 10.07
C LEU A 271 4.71 10.27 8.60
N ILE A 272 5.62 9.87 7.73
CA ILE A 272 5.43 9.94 6.28
C ILE A 272 5.23 8.55 5.70
N PHE A 273 4.18 8.41 4.89
CA PHE A 273 3.93 7.26 4.03
C PHE A 273 4.22 7.68 2.59
N MET A 274 5.15 6.98 1.93
CA MET A 274 5.57 7.28 0.55
C MET A 274 5.48 6.02 -0.31
N GLY A 275 4.46 5.94 -1.16
CA GLY A 275 4.21 4.84 -2.06
C GLY A 275 4.62 5.14 -3.49
N SER A 276 5.17 4.14 -4.20
CA SER A 276 5.27 4.14 -5.65
C SER A 276 4.89 2.78 -6.22
N GLY A 277 4.19 2.77 -7.34
CA GLY A 277 3.67 1.56 -7.96
C GLY A 277 3.69 1.62 -9.48
N GLY A 278 3.37 0.49 -10.12
CA GLY A 278 3.23 0.42 -11.57
C GLY A 278 2.26 1.47 -12.11
N GLY A 279 2.56 2.00 -13.29
CA GLY A 279 1.72 2.98 -13.93
C GLY A 279 2.45 4.20 -14.50
N LEU A 280 3.44 4.87 -13.88
CA LEU A 280 3.80 4.84 -12.47
C LEU A 280 2.87 5.73 -11.65
N ALA A 281 2.46 5.24 -10.51
CA ALA A 281 1.71 6.01 -9.53
C ALA A 281 2.58 6.29 -8.30
N PHE A 282 2.43 7.47 -7.71
CA PHE A 282 3.11 7.91 -6.50
C PHE A 282 2.10 8.51 -5.52
N GLY A 283 2.29 8.25 -4.24
CA GLY A 283 1.47 8.83 -3.19
C GLY A 283 2.32 9.14 -1.96
N ALA A 284 2.16 10.36 -1.42
CA ALA A 284 2.75 10.76 -0.15
C ALA A 284 1.65 11.23 0.80
N SER A 285 1.74 10.82 2.07
CA SER A 285 0.83 11.28 3.12
C SER A 285 1.61 11.52 4.41
N LEU A 286 1.29 12.62 5.09
CA LEU A 286 1.86 13.04 6.37
C LEU A 286 0.81 12.95 7.46
N PHE A 287 1.15 12.30 8.55
CA PHE A 287 0.34 12.17 9.76
C PHE A 287 1.12 12.64 10.98
N LYS A 288 0.40 13.03 12.03
CA LYS A 288 0.93 13.32 13.36
C LYS A 288 0.22 12.46 14.39
N MET A 289 0.97 11.78 15.24
CA MET A 289 0.43 10.87 16.27
C MET A 289 0.03 11.61 17.55
#